data_a99ee17f9a9c105dd7d9639f282d31c9
#
_entry.id   a99ee17f9a9c105dd7d9639f282d31c9
#
_cell.length_a   1.000
_cell.length_b   1.000
_cell.length_c   1.000
_cell.angle_alpha   90.00
_cell.angle_beta   90.00
_cell.angle_gamma   90.00
#
_symmetry.space_group_name_H-M   'P 1'
#
loop_
_entity.id
_entity.type
_entity.pdbx_description
1 polymer ?
#
loop_
_entity_poly.entity_id
_entity_poly.type
_entity_poly.pdbx_seq_one_letter_code
_entity_poly.pdbx_strand_id
1 'polypeptide(L)'
;MKHYNIQNYIRYKNDVEVTIKKIEGKMWHEYTRGELVTIFLPLVENLARKFATSQQASGVMAITDLIQEGSLNLIKAVDRIHWDTINESEDPEKTIKSFLSKRIKGGIRRAIDINRGQMRLP
;
A
#
# COMPACT_ATOMS: atom_id res chain seq x y z
N MET A 1 1.87 -12.79 -21.17
CA MET A 1 2.05 -11.39 -20.80
C MET A 1 0.74 -10.68 -20.51
N LYS A 2 -0.19 -10.72 -21.44
CA LYS A 2 -1.47 -10.02 -21.25
C LYS A 2 -2.30 -10.60 -20.12
N HIS A 3 -2.26 -11.91 -19.93
CA HIS A 3 -2.96 -12.54 -18.81
C HIS A 3 -2.42 -12.08 -17.47
N TYR A 4 -1.12 -11.96 -17.39
CA TYR A 4 -0.45 -11.49 -16.19
C TYR A 4 -0.90 -10.06 -15.86
N ASN A 5 -0.97 -9.20 -16.87
CA ASN A 5 -1.38 -7.82 -16.67
C ASN A 5 -2.85 -7.71 -16.23
N ILE A 6 -3.71 -8.57 -16.78
CA ILE A 6 -5.12 -8.58 -16.41
C ILE A 6 -5.27 -9.01 -14.95
N GLN A 7 -4.56 -10.04 -14.52
CA GLN A 7 -4.61 -10.48 -13.13
C GLN A 7 -4.10 -9.42 -12.17
N ASN A 8 -3.03 -8.74 -12.55
CA ASN A 8 -2.50 -7.65 -11.74
C ASN A 8 -3.49 -6.50 -11.64
N TYR A 9 -4.18 -6.19 -12.73
CA TYR A 9 -5.18 -5.14 -12.74
C TYR A 9 -6.35 -5.46 -11.82
N ILE A 10 -6.86 -6.69 -11.90
CA ILE A 10 -7.97 -7.13 -11.04
C ILE A 10 -7.56 -7.09 -9.58
N ARG A 11 -6.38 -7.61 -9.27
CA ARG A 11 -5.84 -7.62 -7.92
C ARG A 11 -5.68 -6.20 -7.38
N TYR A 12 -5.17 -5.32 -8.22
CA TYR A 12 -4.97 -3.91 -7.88
C TYR A 12 -6.29 -3.20 -7.61
N LYS A 13 -7.29 -3.48 -8.43
CA LYS A 13 -8.62 -2.90 -8.26
C LYS A 13 -9.23 -3.31 -6.93
N ASN A 14 -9.06 -4.58 -6.55
CA ASN A 14 -9.58 -5.08 -5.28
C ASN A 14 -8.89 -4.42 -4.09
N ASP A 15 -7.59 -4.12 -4.22
CA ASP A 15 -6.84 -3.49 -3.14
C ASP A 15 -7.40 -2.12 -2.78
N VAL A 16 -7.82 -1.36 -3.77
CA VAL A 16 -8.29 0.01 -3.52
C VAL A 16 -9.72 0.07 -2.99
N GLU A 17 -10.39 -1.07 -2.88
CA GLU A 17 -11.75 -1.11 -2.35
C GLU A 17 -11.79 -1.28 -0.83
N VAL A 18 -10.63 -1.22 -0.18
CA VAL A 18 -10.57 -1.27 1.27
C VAL A 18 -11.36 -0.10 1.87
N THR A 19 -12.24 -0.44 2.81
CA THR A 19 -13.05 0.56 3.50
C THR A 19 -12.18 1.32 4.50
N ILE A 20 -12.23 2.63 4.44
CA ILE A 20 -11.50 3.49 5.36
C ILE A 20 -12.48 4.42 6.08
N LYS A 21 -12.06 4.91 7.24
CA LYS A 21 -12.85 5.87 8.02
C LYS A 21 -12.22 7.23 7.87
N LYS A 22 -12.89 8.12 7.15
CA LYS A 22 -12.39 9.48 7.01
C LYS A 22 -13.16 10.42 7.93
N ILE A 23 -12.54 11.55 8.22
CA ILE A 23 -13.13 12.57 9.08
C ILE A 23 -14.09 13.39 8.23
N GLU A 24 -15.33 13.47 8.65
CA GLU A 24 -16.34 14.23 7.92
C GLU A 24 -16.02 15.73 7.93
N GLY A 25 -16.34 16.38 6.82
CA GLY A 25 -16.16 17.82 6.70
C GLY A 25 -14.76 18.28 6.37
N LYS A 26 -13.83 17.35 6.17
CA LYS A 26 -12.47 17.68 5.77
C LYS A 26 -12.19 17.25 4.34
N MET A 27 -11.51 18.12 3.62
CA MET A 27 -10.95 17.74 2.31
C MET A 27 -9.65 16.98 2.54
N TRP A 28 -9.27 16.14 1.60
CA TRP A 28 -8.09 15.28 1.76
C TRP A 28 -6.81 16.05 2.07
N HIS A 29 -6.63 17.22 1.45
CA HIS A 29 -5.42 18.01 1.67
C HIS A 29 -5.40 18.72 3.03
N GLU A 30 -6.50 18.74 3.76
CA GLU A 30 -6.59 19.36 5.08
C GLU A 30 -6.17 18.42 6.21
N TYR A 31 -5.99 17.15 5.90
CA TYR A 31 -5.60 16.15 6.90
C TYR A 31 -4.12 16.30 7.25
N THR A 32 -3.80 16.09 8.52
CA THR A 32 -2.40 16.05 8.92
C THR A 32 -1.78 14.74 8.45
N ARG A 33 -0.45 14.71 8.45
CA ARG A 33 0.30 13.51 8.10
C ARG A 33 -0.13 12.31 8.95
N GLY A 34 -0.21 12.52 10.27
CA GLY A 34 -0.61 11.47 11.20
C GLY A 34 -2.02 10.97 10.95
N GLU A 35 -2.94 11.89 10.64
CA GLU A 35 -4.31 11.50 10.32
C GLU A 35 -4.37 10.64 9.07
N LEU A 36 -3.63 11.01 8.03
CA LEU A 36 -3.59 10.25 6.79
C LEU A 36 -3.02 8.85 7.01
N VAL A 37 -1.93 8.76 7.76
CA VAL A 37 -1.33 7.46 8.07
C VAL A 37 -2.33 6.58 8.81
N THR A 38 -3.01 7.12 9.81
CA THR A 38 -3.98 6.37 10.59
C THR A 38 -5.15 5.90 9.73
N ILE A 39 -5.66 6.79 8.87
CA ILE A 39 -6.80 6.48 8.00
C ILE A 39 -6.49 5.35 7.03
N PHE A 40 -5.26 5.32 6.51
CA PHE A 40 -4.88 4.33 5.50
C PHE A 40 -4.17 3.10 6.04
N LEU A 41 -4.04 2.94 7.36
CA LEU A 41 -3.49 1.71 7.94
C LEU A 41 -4.23 0.44 7.52
N PRO A 42 -5.57 0.43 7.42
CA PRO A 42 -6.27 -0.77 6.94
C PRO A 42 -5.81 -1.22 5.56
N LEU A 43 -5.40 -0.29 4.71
CA LEU A 43 -4.86 -0.61 3.39
C LEU A 43 -3.55 -1.38 3.53
N VAL A 44 -2.67 -0.94 4.43
CA VAL A 44 -1.41 -1.62 4.70
C VAL A 44 -1.67 -3.04 5.20
N GLU A 45 -2.59 -3.20 6.15
CA GLU A 45 -2.91 -4.50 6.72
C GLU A 45 -3.44 -5.45 5.65
N ASN A 46 -4.33 -4.96 4.79
CA ASN A 46 -4.90 -5.75 3.72
C ASN A 46 -3.82 -6.24 2.75
N LEU A 47 -2.92 -5.34 2.35
CA LEU A 47 -1.83 -5.67 1.44
C LEU A 47 -0.84 -6.63 2.08
N ALA A 48 -0.51 -6.42 3.36
CA ALA A 48 0.38 -7.32 4.08
C ALA A 48 -0.18 -8.73 4.16
N ARG A 49 -1.48 -8.87 4.42
CA ARG A 49 -2.12 -10.18 4.46
C ARG A 49 -2.05 -10.89 3.12
N LYS A 50 -2.22 -10.16 2.03
CA LYS A 50 -2.12 -10.74 0.69
C LYS A 50 -0.74 -11.29 0.41
N PHE A 51 0.29 -10.57 0.82
CA PHE A 51 1.65 -11.07 0.68
C PHE A 51 1.94 -12.24 1.63
N ALA A 52 1.37 -12.20 2.83
CA ALA A 52 1.57 -13.27 3.82
C ALA A 52 0.95 -14.59 3.36
N THR A 53 -0.21 -14.55 2.68
CA THR A 53 -0.85 -15.76 2.19
C THR A 53 -0.10 -16.38 1.01
N SER A 54 0.73 -15.59 0.34
CA SER A 54 1.58 -16.09 -0.73
C SER A 54 2.93 -16.48 -0.14
N GLN A 55 3.04 -17.70 0.37
CA GLN A 55 4.24 -18.15 1.06
C GLN A 55 5.50 -18.02 0.21
N GLN A 56 5.36 -18.24 -1.09
CA GLN A 56 6.50 -18.13 -1.99
C GLN A 56 6.98 -16.67 -2.07
N ALA A 57 6.06 -15.73 -1.97
CA ALA A 57 6.40 -14.32 -2.02
C ALA A 57 7.02 -13.84 -0.71
N SER A 58 6.40 -14.22 0.42
CA SER A 58 6.84 -13.72 1.72
C SER A 58 8.09 -14.40 2.26
N GLY A 59 8.35 -15.65 1.83
CA GLY A 59 9.48 -16.40 2.34
C GLY A 59 9.37 -16.61 3.84
N VAL A 60 10.35 -16.13 4.59
CA VAL A 60 10.38 -16.29 6.04
C VAL A 60 9.87 -15.07 6.80
N MET A 61 9.40 -14.05 6.11
CA MET A 61 8.91 -12.84 6.78
C MET A 61 7.56 -13.09 7.42
N ALA A 62 7.41 -12.72 8.68
CA ALA A 62 6.14 -12.79 9.37
C ALA A 62 5.23 -11.65 8.92
N ILE A 63 3.90 -11.83 9.11
CA ILE A 63 2.94 -10.79 8.73
C ILE A 63 3.22 -9.48 9.46
N THR A 64 3.69 -9.54 10.71
CA THR A 64 4.03 -8.33 11.45
C THR A 64 5.17 -7.56 10.79
N ASP A 65 6.15 -8.27 10.23
CA ASP A 65 7.26 -7.65 9.51
C ASP A 65 6.76 -6.97 8.24
N LEU A 66 5.83 -7.60 7.55
CA LEU A 66 5.23 -7.05 6.34
C LEU A 66 4.41 -5.79 6.65
N ILE A 67 3.68 -5.81 7.75
CA ILE A 67 2.90 -4.65 8.19
C ILE A 67 3.83 -3.49 8.53
N GLN A 68 4.94 -3.77 9.23
CA GLN A 68 5.91 -2.73 9.58
C GLN A 68 6.51 -2.10 8.32
N GLU A 69 6.92 -2.92 7.37
CA GLU A 69 7.47 -2.41 6.11
C GLU A 69 6.44 -1.61 5.33
N GLY A 70 5.22 -2.12 5.26
CA GLY A 70 4.14 -1.41 4.60
C GLY A 70 3.85 -0.07 5.25
N SER A 71 3.84 -0.04 6.57
CA SER A 71 3.58 1.20 7.33
C SER A 71 4.67 2.24 7.10
N LEU A 72 5.93 1.83 7.07
CA LEU A 72 7.03 2.74 6.75
C LEU A 72 6.87 3.33 5.36
N ASN A 73 6.48 2.51 4.40
CA ASN A 73 6.29 2.98 3.04
C ASN A 73 5.04 3.85 2.90
N LEU A 74 4.01 3.59 3.69
CA LEU A 74 2.84 4.47 3.76
C LEU A 74 3.24 5.86 4.25
N ILE A 75 4.04 5.94 5.33
CA ILE A 75 4.48 7.21 5.87
C ILE A 75 5.26 8.00 4.82
N LYS A 76 6.18 7.34 4.13
CA LYS A 76 6.95 7.99 3.07
C LYS A 76 6.07 8.43 1.91
N ALA A 77 5.09 7.62 1.55
CA ALA A 77 4.20 7.92 0.44
C ALA A 77 3.29 9.11 0.73
N VAL A 78 2.80 9.22 1.97
CA VAL A 78 1.95 10.35 2.37
C VAL A 78 2.67 11.67 2.15
N ASP A 79 3.98 11.71 2.41
CA ASP A 79 4.78 12.93 2.22
C ASP A 79 4.96 13.28 0.75
N ARG A 80 4.66 12.37 -0.16
CA ARG A 80 4.86 12.55 -1.61
C ARG A 80 3.59 12.68 -2.41
N ILE A 81 2.45 12.85 -1.74
CA ILE A 81 1.18 13.03 -2.42
C ILE A 81 1.17 14.37 -3.15
N HIS A 82 0.78 14.33 -4.43
CA HIS A 82 0.58 15.53 -5.24
C HIS A 82 -0.88 15.94 -5.11
N TRP A 83 -1.14 16.89 -4.21
CA TRP A 83 -2.52 17.28 -3.89
C TRP A 83 -3.27 17.87 -5.08
N ASP A 84 -2.58 18.57 -5.98
CA ASP A 84 -3.23 19.09 -7.17
C ASP A 84 -3.82 17.97 -8.02
N THR A 85 -3.06 16.91 -8.23
CA THR A 85 -3.52 15.75 -8.99
C THR A 85 -4.72 15.08 -8.31
N ILE A 86 -4.65 14.95 -6.99
CA ILE A 86 -5.73 14.35 -6.20
C ILE A 86 -7.00 15.18 -6.32
N ASN A 87 -6.89 16.49 -6.13
CA ASN A 87 -8.05 17.38 -6.14
C ASN A 87 -8.69 17.50 -7.51
N GLU A 88 -7.93 17.31 -8.58
CA GLU A 88 -8.44 17.33 -9.95
C GLU A 88 -9.07 16.03 -10.40
N SER A 89 -8.87 14.95 -9.65
CA SER A 89 -9.40 13.64 -10.03
C SER A 89 -10.89 13.54 -9.76
N GLU A 90 -11.57 12.69 -10.51
CA GLU A 90 -13.01 12.47 -10.35
C GLU A 90 -13.34 11.79 -9.03
N ASP A 91 -12.43 10.93 -8.55
CA ASP A 91 -12.61 10.20 -7.30
C ASP A 91 -11.32 10.31 -6.50
N PRO A 92 -11.19 11.39 -5.70
CA PRO A 92 -9.97 11.61 -4.93
C PRO A 92 -9.59 10.46 -4.01
N GLU A 93 -10.57 9.87 -3.33
CA GLU A 93 -10.29 8.76 -2.41
C GLU A 93 -9.67 7.58 -3.16
N LYS A 94 -10.24 7.21 -4.28
CA LYS A 94 -9.72 6.10 -5.09
C LYS A 94 -8.33 6.41 -5.62
N THR A 95 -8.11 7.64 -6.03
CA THR A 95 -6.81 8.08 -6.55
C THR A 95 -5.74 8.00 -5.47
N ILE A 96 -6.05 8.44 -4.25
CA ILE A 96 -5.13 8.35 -3.12
C ILE A 96 -4.82 6.89 -2.81
N LYS A 97 -5.85 6.07 -2.71
CA LYS A 97 -5.66 4.64 -2.41
C LYS A 97 -4.78 3.97 -3.45
N SER A 98 -4.98 4.30 -4.73
CA SER A 98 -4.18 3.73 -5.82
C SER A 98 -2.72 4.15 -5.70
N PHE A 99 -2.49 5.41 -5.43
CA PHE A 99 -1.13 5.93 -5.26
C PHE A 99 -0.42 5.24 -4.09
N LEU A 100 -1.10 5.18 -2.95
CA LEU A 100 -0.52 4.59 -1.74
C LEU A 100 -0.31 3.09 -1.89
N SER A 101 -1.25 2.39 -2.53
CA SER A 101 -1.13 0.94 -2.74
C SER A 101 0.12 0.58 -3.52
N LYS A 102 0.41 1.31 -4.58
CA LYS A 102 1.60 1.06 -5.39
C LYS A 102 2.87 1.17 -4.55
N ARG A 103 2.96 2.21 -3.74
CA ARG A 103 4.14 2.46 -2.94
C ARG A 103 4.29 1.47 -1.81
N ILE A 104 3.19 1.12 -1.16
CA ILE A 104 3.18 0.13 -0.08
C ILE A 104 3.61 -1.24 -0.65
N LYS A 105 3.01 -1.66 -1.74
CA LYS A 105 3.36 -2.93 -2.39
C LYS A 105 4.82 -2.95 -2.80
N GLY A 106 5.30 -1.87 -3.40
CA GLY A 106 6.69 -1.78 -3.81
C GLY A 106 7.66 -1.93 -2.64
N GLY A 107 7.34 -1.30 -1.52
CA GLY A 107 8.16 -1.39 -0.33
C GLY A 107 8.17 -2.79 0.28
N ILE A 108 7.00 -3.41 0.37
CA ILE A 108 6.89 -4.77 0.90
C ILE A 108 7.64 -5.74 0.00
N ARG A 109 7.46 -5.62 -1.30
CA ARG A 109 8.11 -6.50 -2.27
C ARG A 109 9.63 -6.37 -2.19
N ARG A 110 10.12 -5.14 -2.06
CA ARG A 110 11.55 -4.89 -1.91
C ARG A 110 12.09 -5.53 -0.63
N ALA A 111 11.36 -5.42 0.47
CA ALA A 111 11.77 -6.01 1.73
C ALA A 111 11.85 -7.53 1.63
N ILE A 112 10.88 -8.14 0.96
CA ILE A 112 10.88 -9.59 0.74
C ILE A 112 12.10 -9.99 -0.09
N ASP A 113 12.39 -9.26 -1.15
CA ASP A 113 13.53 -9.57 -2.01
C ASP A 113 14.85 -9.43 -1.28
N ILE A 114 15.01 -8.41 -0.47
CA ILE A 114 16.21 -8.23 0.35
C ILE A 114 16.37 -9.38 1.33
N ASN A 115 15.27 -9.76 1.99
CA ASN A 115 15.29 -10.85 2.95
C ASN A 115 15.71 -12.17 2.30
N ARG A 116 15.18 -12.45 1.11
CA ARG A 116 15.56 -13.64 0.34
C ARG A 116 17.04 -13.59 -0.07
N GLY A 117 17.50 -12.42 -0.48
CA GLY A 117 18.90 -12.23 -0.85
C GLY A 117 19.83 -12.53 0.30
N GLN A 118 19.49 -12.08 1.50
CA GLN A 118 20.27 -12.34 2.70
C GLN A 118 20.33 -13.83 3.00
N MET A 119 19.26 -14.56 2.74
CA MET A 119 19.24 -15.98 2.98
C MET A 119 20.05 -16.78 1.96
N ARG A 120 20.27 -16.22 0.78
CA ARG A 120 21.06 -16.88 -0.26
C ARG A 120 22.55 -16.76 -0.04
N LEU A 121 22.97 -15.80 0.73
CA LEU A 121 24.38 -15.59 0.99
C LEU A 121 24.88 -16.64 1.97
N PRO A 122 25.95 -17.34 1.61
CA PRO A 122 26.52 -18.34 2.52
C PRO A 122 27.15 -17.73 3.74
#